data_419a80d58c6f1075bc6c99ab34f7f222
#
_entry.id   419a80d58c6f1075bc6c99ab34f7f222
#
_cell.length_a   1.000
_cell.length_b   1.000
_cell.length_c   1.000
_cell.angle_alpha   90.00
_cell.angle_beta   90.00
_cell.angle_gamma   90.00
#
_symmetry.space_group_name_H-M   'P 1'
#
loop_
_entity.id
_entity.type
_entity.pdbx_description
1 polymer ?
#
loop_
_entity_poly.entity_id
_entity_poly.type
_entity_poly.pdbx_seq_one_letter_code
_entity_poly.pdbx_strand_id
1 'polypeptide(L)'
;MANAQPHFAPNHLQNGTPNSVHSGLNKPPNEHWAEQLHLAQMAREMTQSHSHARNHPSVNKNVVAGTTNGTQKESEKEERNRPAAPRAEDAKENHIWTILDFGGQNLKVITNSLFQYTFLTKLYLNCNKLAYLPASVGRLRNLTHLDVSLNELRFIPPEIGMLVSLRQLLLFDNHLDTLPYEMGSLYQLEMLGIEGNPIPDELKSIIVDHGTSELIKHFRENAQGPDAPPERDWIVLDEVPEGAETVSALSYNILCDKYCTQSQYGYTPSGALSWEYRRETILAELRERDADIVCLQEIDQESFNDFFRASLAHNDYKGVFWSKTRARTMAEKDAKLVDGCAIFYKNTK
;
A
#
# COMPACT_ATOMS: atom_id res chain seq x y z
N MET A 1 51.01 28.11 29.66
CA MET A 1 51.08 26.83 30.40
C MET A 1 49.62 26.40 30.62
N ALA A 2 49.11 25.41 30.20
CA ALA A 2 49.29 24.13 29.65
C ALA A 2 47.98 23.72 28.94
N ASN A 3 48.09 23.21 27.76
CA ASN A 3 47.04 22.55 26.99
C ASN A 3 46.54 21.30 27.74
N ALA A 4 45.24 21.07 27.69
CA ALA A 4 44.65 19.72 27.89
C ALA A 4 43.59 19.50 26.84
N GLN A 5 43.93 18.67 25.85
CA GLN A 5 42.96 18.03 24.92
C GLN A 5 42.27 16.85 25.60
N PRO A 6 41.00 16.59 25.36
CA PRO A 6 40.40 15.32 25.77
C PRO A 6 40.62 14.25 24.69
N HIS A 7 41.23 13.13 25.12
CA HIS A 7 41.35 11.89 24.37
C HIS A 7 39.99 11.20 24.22
N PHE A 8 39.58 10.96 22.99
CA PHE A 8 38.50 10.00 22.68
C PHE A 8 39.10 8.59 22.63
N ALA A 9 38.63 7.71 23.52
CA ALA A 9 38.91 6.28 23.45
C ALA A 9 37.80 5.60 22.60
N PRO A 10 38.13 4.62 21.74
CA PRO A 10 37.11 3.88 20.97
C PRO A 10 36.47 2.82 21.89
N ASN A 11 35.15 2.90 22.04
CA ASN A 11 34.37 1.86 22.68
C ASN A 11 34.20 0.65 21.76
N HIS A 12 34.54 -0.52 22.27
CA HIS A 12 34.36 -1.81 21.67
C HIS A 12 32.89 -2.07 21.33
N LEU A 13 32.61 -2.30 20.03
CA LEU A 13 31.35 -2.84 19.55
C LEU A 13 31.28 -4.33 19.90
N GLN A 14 30.38 -4.66 20.81
CA GLN A 14 30.00 -6.06 21.07
C GLN A 14 29.08 -6.55 19.92
N ASN A 15 29.46 -7.69 19.34
CA ASN A 15 28.65 -8.42 18.36
C ASN A 15 27.32 -8.88 18.98
N GLY A 16 26.25 -8.21 18.63
CA GLY A 16 24.88 -8.65 18.88
C GLY A 16 24.22 -9.08 17.58
N THR A 17 23.81 -10.32 17.51
CA THR A 17 23.00 -10.88 16.41
C THR A 17 21.74 -10.08 16.16
N PRO A 18 21.34 -9.82 14.90
CA PRO A 18 20.11 -9.10 14.61
C PRO A 18 18.90 -9.99 14.83
N ASN A 19 18.24 -9.88 15.97
CA ASN A 19 16.93 -10.48 16.22
C ASN A 19 15.86 -9.40 16.29
N SER A 20 14.82 -9.61 15.51
CA SER A 20 13.48 -9.01 15.54
C SER A 20 13.35 -7.50 15.24
N VAL A 21 12.96 -7.25 14.02
CA VAL A 21 12.34 -5.98 13.58
C VAL A 21 10.89 -5.93 14.07
N HIS A 22 10.68 -5.49 15.31
CA HIS A 22 9.36 -5.09 15.81
C HIS A 22 9.52 -4.00 16.85
N SER A 23 9.48 -2.75 16.41
CA SER A 23 9.02 -1.57 17.18
C SER A 23 9.49 -0.26 16.52
N GLY A 24 8.78 0.17 15.47
CA GLY A 24 9.10 1.41 14.74
C GLY A 24 8.62 2.70 15.38
N LEU A 25 8.10 2.71 16.64
CA LEU A 25 7.39 3.87 17.16
C LEU A 25 8.13 4.70 18.22
N ASN A 26 9.35 4.30 18.65
CA ASN A 26 10.09 5.03 19.72
C ASN A 26 11.62 5.03 19.55
N LYS A 27 12.13 5.05 18.32
CA LYS A 27 13.58 5.19 18.09
C LYS A 27 13.99 6.67 18.18
N PRO A 28 15.16 7.02 18.78
CA PRO A 28 15.66 8.39 18.76
C PRO A 28 15.95 8.83 17.29
N PRO A 29 15.83 10.14 16.98
CA PRO A 29 15.86 10.66 15.59
C PRO A 29 17.04 10.19 14.76
N ASN A 30 18.24 10.13 15.34
CA ASN A 30 19.46 9.70 14.64
C ASN A 30 19.56 8.18 14.39
N GLU A 31 18.71 7.37 15.03
CA GLU A 31 18.76 5.92 14.93
C GLU A 31 18.20 5.42 13.59
N HIS A 32 17.21 6.12 13.03
CA HIS A 32 16.65 5.82 11.72
C HIS A 32 17.69 5.95 10.61
N TRP A 33 18.53 7.00 10.66
CA TRP A 33 19.57 7.18 9.66
C TRP A 33 20.75 6.22 9.86
N ALA A 34 21.09 5.90 11.09
CA ALA A 34 22.09 4.87 11.39
C ALA A 34 21.70 3.51 10.82
N GLU A 35 20.42 3.16 10.89
CA GLU A 35 19.87 1.95 10.27
C GLU A 35 19.99 1.99 8.72
N GLN A 36 19.69 3.13 8.09
CA GLN A 36 19.88 3.35 6.65
C GLN A 36 21.33 3.09 6.23
N LEU A 37 22.28 3.72 6.93
CA LEU A 37 23.73 3.57 6.65
C LEU A 37 24.18 2.12 6.82
N HIS A 38 23.75 1.45 7.88
CA HIS A 38 24.12 0.06 8.14
C HIS A 38 23.59 -0.87 7.04
N LEU A 39 22.32 -0.72 6.65
CA LEU A 39 21.73 -1.55 5.59
C LEU A 39 22.34 -1.23 4.22
N ALA A 40 22.65 0.03 3.92
CA ALA A 40 23.35 0.40 2.70
C ALA A 40 24.75 -0.19 2.64
N GLN A 41 25.48 -0.20 3.75
CA GLN A 41 26.80 -0.85 3.83
C GLN A 41 26.67 -2.35 3.59
N MET A 42 25.70 -3.03 4.23
CA MET A 42 25.45 -4.45 3.99
C MET A 42 25.13 -4.72 2.52
N ALA A 43 24.29 -3.90 1.88
CA ALA A 43 23.95 -4.03 0.46
C ALA A 43 25.20 -3.91 -0.44
N ARG A 44 26.14 -2.99 -0.12
CA ARG A 44 27.41 -2.80 -0.84
C ARG A 44 28.36 -4.00 -0.68
N GLU A 45 28.36 -4.65 0.49
CA GLU A 45 29.18 -5.82 0.77
C GLU A 45 28.62 -7.09 0.11
N MET A 46 27.30 -7.15 -0.10
CA MET A 46 26.60 -8.27 -0.73
C MET A 46 26.64 -8.20 -2.26
N THR A 47 27.81 -8.36 -2.85
CA THR A 47 27.98 -8.39 -4.32
C THR A 47 27.43 -9.66 -4.98
N GLN A 48 27.05 -10.66 -4.19
CA GLN A 48 26.47 -11.92 -4.66
C GLN A 48 24.97 -11.93 -4.40
N SER A 49 24.20 -12.63 -5.26
CA SER A 49 22.77 -12.83 -5.05
C SER A 49 22.48 -13.52 -3.71
N HIS A 50 21.32 -13.25 -3.13
CA HIS A 50 20.95 -13.76 -1.81
C HIS A 50 20.96 -15.29 -1.78
N SER A 51 21.85 -15.89 -0.99
CA SER A 51 22.11 -17.33 -0.97
C SER A 51 20.88 -18.18 -0.59
N HIS A 52 19.95 -17.61 0.19
CA HIS A 52 18.71 -18.30 0.59
C HIS A 52 17.74 -18.52 -0.57
N ALA A 53 17.73 -17.65 -1.60
CA ALA A 53 16.91 -17.84 -2.78
C ALA A 53 17.47 -18.98 -3.67
N ARG A 54 18.79 -19.17 -3.69
CA ARG A 54 19.46 -20.22 -4.45
C ARG A 54 19.34 -21.61 -3.83
N ASN A 55 19.21 -21.69 -2.51
CA ASN A 55 19.18 -22.96 -1.78
C ASN A 55 17.78 -23.58 -1.71
N HIS A 56 16.75 -22.95 -2.30
CA HIS A 56 15.44 -23.57 -2.36
C HIS A 56 15.44 -24.71 -3.39
N PRO A 57 15.07 -25.97 -3.01
CA PRO A 57 15.21 -27.15 -3.87
C PRO A 57 14.51 -27.05 -5.23
N SER A 58 13.47 -26.20 -5.32
CA SER A 58 12.68 -26.00 -6.54
C SER A 58 13.30 -25.00 -7.52
N VAL A 59 14.17 -24.08 -7.08
CA VAL A 59 14.79 -23.06 -7.95
C VAL A 59 16.00 -23.64 -8.69
N ASN A 60 16.67 -24.64 -8.13
CA ASN A 60 17.97 -25.10 -8.61
C ASN A 60 17.94 -26.01 -9.85
N LYS A 61 16.79 -26.42 -10.35
CA LYS A 61 16.75 -27.36 -11.48
C LYS A 61 16.42 -26.77 -12.83
N ASN A 62 15.87 -25.56 -12.92
CA ASN A 62 15.33 -25.04 -14.19
C ASN A 62 15.89 -23.70 -14.67
N VAL A 63 16.75 -23.00 -13.95
CA VAL A 63 17.23 -21.66 -14.32
C VAL A 63 18.71 -21.63 -14.75
N VAL A 64 19.48 -22.69 -14.55
CA VAL A 64 20.93 -22.73 -14.84
C VAL A 64 21.28 -23.55 -16.08
N ALA A 65 20.34 -23.87 -16.96
CA ALA A 65 20.64 -24.56 -18.23
C ALA A 65 20.85 -23.58 -19.41
N GLY A 66 21.83 -22.67 -19.25
CA GLY A 66 22.16 -21.74 -20.32
C GLY A 66 23.55 -21.16 -20.21
N THR A 67 24.58 -21.99 -20.12
CA THR A 67 25.94 -21.74 -20.65
C THR A 67 26.89 -22.87 -20.26
N THR A 68 27.08 -23.87 -21.09
CA THR A 68 28.39 -24.47 -21.34
C THR A 68 28.37 -25.15 -22.71
N ASN A 69 29.31 -24.76 -23.53
CA ASN A 69 29.65 -25.37 -24.84
C ASN A 69 29.98 -26.85 -24.69
N GLY A 70 29.49 -27.65 -25.57
CA GLY A 70 30.09 -28.97 -25.82
C GLY A 70 29.18 -29.97 -26.48
N THR A 71 29.42 -30.18 -27.78
CA THR A 71 29.08 -31.37 -28.61
C THR A 71 27.64 -31.57 -29.04
N GLN A 72 27.42 -31.17 -30.29
CA GLN A 72 26.35 -31.66 -31.17
C GLN A 72 26.47 -33.19 -31.38
N LYS A 73 25.41 -33.89 -31.04
CA LYS A 73 24.80 -35.03 -31.74
C LYS A 73 24.03 -35.87 -30.73
N GLU A 74 22.73 -35.86 -30.85
CA GLU A 74 21.72 -36.72 -30.22
C GLU A 74 20.55 -35.92 -29.55
N SER A 75 19.98 -34.93 -30.25
CA SER A 75 18.93 -34.10 -29.63
C SER A 75 17.62 -34.00 -30.39
N GLU A 76 17.39 -34.71 -31.50
CA GLU A 76 16.10 -34.53 -32.23
C GLU A 76 14.94 -35.41 -31.72
N LYS A 77 15.15 -36.30 -30.74
CA LYS A 77 14.07 -37.14 -30.19
C LYS A 77 13.56 -36.72 -28.78
N GLU A 78 14.29 -35.89 -28.06
CA GLU A 78 13.88 -35.47 -26.68
C GLU A 78 13.08 -34.18 -26.66
N GLU A 79 13.00 -33.42 -27.74
CA GLU A 79 12.29 -32.14 -27.78
C GLU A 79 10.74 -32.26 -27.79
N ARG A 80 10.22 -33.47 -28.08
CA ARG A 80 8.76 -33.70 -28.10
C ARG A 80 8.11 -34.00 -26.75
N ASN A 81 8.89 -34.17 -25.70
CA ASN A 81 8.38 -34.50 -24.35
C ASN A 81 8.80 -33.54 -23.25
N ARG A 82 9.18 -32.31 -23.57
CA ARG A 82 9.28 -31.27 -22.52
C ARG A 82 7.87 -30.83 -22.15
N PRO A 83 7.43 -30.97 -20.91
CA PRO A 83 6.18 -30.35 -20.48
C PRO A 83 6.31 -28.85 -20.74
N ALA A 84 5.33 -28.29 -21.44
CA ALA A 84 5.24 -26.85 -21.65
C ALA A 84 5.33 -26.14 -20.30
N ALA A 85 6.11 -25.07 -20.24
CA ALA A 85 6.15 -24.25 -19.03
C ALA A 85 4.70 -23.88 -18.63
N PRO A 86 4.30 -24.08 -17.37
CA PRO A 86 2.93 -23.79 -16.94
C PRO A 86 2.58 -22.35 -17.31
N ARG A 87 1.45 -22.14 -17.95
CA ARG A 87 0.94 -20.81 -18.24
C ARG A 87 0.69 -20.10 -16.91
N ALA A 88 0.89 -18.78 -16.87
CA ALA A 88 0.71 -17.98 -15.65
C ALA A 88 -0.67 -18.15 -14.98
N GLU A 89 -1.66 -18.63 -15.73
CA GLU A 89 -3.02 -18.93 -15.25
C GLU A 89 -3.10 -20.26 -14.50
N ASP A 90 -2.29 -21.27 -14.88
CA ASP A 90 -2.24 -22.59 -14.23
C ASP A 90 -1.47 -22.55 -12.90
N ALA A 91 -0.72 -21.48 -12.66
CA ALA A 91 0.13 -21.30 -11.50
C ALA A 91 -0.63 -20.81 -10.25
N LYS A 92 -1.95 -20.62 -10.27
CA LYS A 92 -2.70 -20.05 -9.14
C LYS A 92 -2.86 -20.97 -7.94
N GLU A 93 -2.63 -22.27 -8.03
CA GLU A 93 -2.98 -23.21 -6.96
C GLU A 93 -1.82 -23.95 -6.29
N ASN A 94 -0.58 -23.94 -6.83
CA ASN A 94 0.55 -24.63 -6.19
C ASN A 94 1.90 -23.92 -6.45
N HIS A 95 2.05 -22.71 -5.92
CA HIS A 95 3.34 -22.02 -6.02
C HIS A 95 4.35 -22.62 -5.03
N ILE A 96 5.25 -23.44 -5.53
CA ILE A 96 6.36 -24.00 -4.76
C ILE A 96 7.40 -22.91 -4.42
N TRP A 97 7.42 -21.79 -5.16
CA TRP A 97 8.34 -20.68 -4.96
C TRP A 97 7.63 -19.33 -5.04
N THR A 98 8.01 -18.41 -4.17
CA THR A 98 7.46 -17.04 -4.11
C THR A 98 8.56 -15.98 -4.06
N ILE A 99 9.81 -16.41 -4.17
CA ILE A 99 11.02 -15.58 -4.09
C ILE A 99 11.74 -15.69 -5.43
N LEU A 100 12.10 -14.55 -6.00
CA LEU A 100 12.89 -14.48 -7.23
C LEU A 100 14.11 -13.59 -7.01
N ASP A 101 15.30 -14.15 -7.30
CA ASP A 101 16.56 -13.46 -7.13
C ASP A 101 17.33 -13.37 -8.47
N PHE A 102 17.43 -12.14 -8.96
CA PHE A 102 18.23 -11.74 -10.10
C PHE A 102 19.37 -10.76 -9.71
N GLY A 103 19.77 -10.75 -8.45
CA GLY A 103 20.87 -9.91 -7.99
C GLY A 103 22.19 -10.22 -8.71
N GLY A 104 22.96 -9.20 -9.09
CA GLY A 104 24.29 -9.35 -9.68
C GLY A 104 24.33 -9.97 -11.08
N GLN A 105 23.25 -9.96 -11.84
CA GLN A 105 23.18 -10.58 -13.18
C GLN A 105 23.54 -9.63 -14.32
N ASN A 106 24.02 -8.41 -14.02
CA ASN A 106 24.36 -7.40 -15.01
C ASN A 106 23.21 -7.03 -15.98
N LEU A 107 21.96 -7.10 -15.47
CA LEU A 107 20.76 -6.80 -16.24
C LEU A 107 20.66 -5.31 -16.51
N LYS A 108 20.33 -4.95 -17.76
CA LYS A 108 20.05 -3.56 -18.17
C LYS A 108 18.55 -3.25 -18.27
N VAL A 109 17.75 -4.27 -18.53
CA VAL A 109 16.30 -4.15 -18.73
C VAL A 109 15.60 -5.38 -18.17
N ILE A 110 14.39 -5.17 -17.64
CA ILE A 110 13.48 -6.24 -17.25
C ILE A 110 12.26 -6.21 -18.16
N THR A 111 11.87 -7.38 -18.64
CA THR A 111 10.69 -7.53 -19.50
C THR A 111 9.40 -7.50 -18.68
N ASN A 112 8.32 -6.99 -19.27
CA ASN A 112 7.00 -6.98 -18.64
C ASN A 112 6.48 -8.39 -18.26
N SER A 113 7.00 -9.44 -18.89
CA SER A 113 6.63 -10.83 -18.61
C SER A 113 6.98 -11.26 -17.18
N LEU A 114 8.02 -10.68 -16.56
CA LEU A 114 8.36 -10.93 -15.15
C LEU A 114 7.20 -10.57 -14.22
N PHE A 115 6.51 -9.47 -14.49
CA PHE A 115 5.46 -8.95 -13.64
C PHE A 115 4.10 -9.64 -13.82
N GLN A 116 4.05 -10.72 -14.60
CA GLN A 116 2.91 -11.65 -14.65
C GLN A 116 2.91 -12.63 -13.46
N TYR A 117 4.05 -12.82 -12.80
CA TYR A 117 4.16 -13.68 -11.61
C TYR A 117 3.63 -12.98 -10.35
N THR A 118 2.33 -12.70 -10.33
CA THR A 118 1.65 -11.92 -9.27
C THR A 118 1.68 -12.56 -7.90
N PHE A 119 2.09 -13.82 -7.80
CA PHE A 119 2.26 -14.58 -6.56
C PHE A 119 3.60 -14.30 -5.84
N LEU A 120 4.51 -13.54 -6.45
CA LEU A 120 5.79 -13.20 -5.84
C LEU A 120 5.61 -12.41 -4.56
N THR A 121 6.34 -12.82 -3.52
CA THR A 121 6.43 -12.13 -2.23
C THR A 121 7.75 -11.40 -2.03
N LYS A 122 8.83 -11.87 -2.68
CA LYS A 122 10.14 -11.21 -2.63
C LYS A 122 10.77 -11.18 -4.02
N LEU A 123 11.30 -10.02 -4.38
CA LEU A 123 12.01 -9.81 -5.65
C LEU A 123 13.31 -9.07 -5.38
N TYR A 124 14.43 -9.69 -5.75
CA TYR A 124 15.77 -9.12 -5.64
C TYR A 124 16.32 -8.84 -7.05
N LEU A 125 16.63 -7.58 -7.29
CA LEU A 125 17.17 -7.04 -8.54
C LEU A 125 18.42 -6.18 -8.28
N ASN A 126 18.96 -6.27 -7.09
CA ASN A 126 20.13 -5.48 -6.66
C ASN A 126 21.39 -5.81 -7.48
N CYS A 127 22.36 -4.88 -7.47
CA CYS A 127 23.64 -5.04 -8.17
C CYS A 127 23.47 -5.32 -9.68
N ASN A 128 22.64 -4.57 -10.37
CA ASN A 128 22.43 -4.64 -11.82
C ASN A 128 22.71 -3.27 -12.48
N LYS A 129 22.31 -3.08 -13.73
CA LYS A 129 22.44 -1.84 -14.51
C LYS A 129 21.09 -1.36 -15.01
N LEU A 130 20.07 -1.45 -14.17
CA LEU A 130 18.71 -1.05 -14.51
C LEU A 130 18.60 0.47 -14.51
N ALA A 131 18.27 1.06 -15.65
CA ALA A 131 18.04 2.50 -15.77
C ALA A 131 16.62 2.93 -15.37
N TYR A 132 15.67 2.00 -15.39
CA TYR A 132 14.28 2.23 -15.00
C TYR A 132 13.61 0.93 -14.53
N LEU A 133 12.55 1.08 -13.76
CA LEU A 133 11.65 0.00 -13.36
C LEU A 133 10.34 0.16 -14.15
N PRO A 134 9.86 -0.87 -14.87
CA PRO A 134 8.63 -0.76 -15.64
C PRO A 134 7.39 -0.53 -14.77
N ALA A 135 6.41 0.24 -15.25
CA ALA A 135 5.12 0.47 -14.60
C ALA A 135 4.36 -0.82 -14.23
N SER A 136 4.58 -1.89 -15.00
CA SER A 136 4.03 -3.23 -14.72
C SER A 136 4.47 -3.83 -13.37
N VAL A 137 5.46 -3.26 -12.68
CA VAL A 137 5.81 -3.62 -11.30
C VAL A 137 4.60 -3.54 -10.37
N GLY A 138 3.70 -2.59 -10.58
CA GLY A 138 2.46 -2.43 -9.80
C GLY A 138 1.50 -3.63 -9.84
N ARG A 139 1.75 -4.62 -10.70
CA ARG A 139 0.98 -5.87 -10.74
C ARG A 139 1.33 -6.84 -9.61
N LEU A 140 2.52 -6.72 -9.00
CA LEU A 140 3.03 -7.62 -7.96
C LEU A 140 2.45 -7.27 -6.58
N ARG A 141 1.14 -7.20 -6.44
CA ARG A 141 0.44 -6.74 -5.22
C ARG A 141 0.71 -7.56 -3.96
N ASN A 142 1.21 -8.80 -4.12
CA ASN A 142 1.58 -9.68 -3.01
C ASN A 142 3.04 -9.47 -2.55
N LEU A 143 3.78 -8.56 -3.22
CA LEU A 143 5.18 -8.34 -2.92
C LEU A 143 5.33 -7.66 -1.54
N THR A 144 6.15 -8.26 -0.69
CA THR A 144 6.50 -7.75 0.64
C THR A 144 7.90 -7.17 0.69
N HIS A 145 8.80 -7.63 -0.18
CA HIS A 145 10.19 -7.19 -0.23
C HIS A 145 10.59 -6.94 -1.68
N LEU A 146 11.10 -5.75 -1.95
CA LEU A 146 11.68 -5.36 -3.23
C LEU A 146 13.05 -4.72 -2.98
N ASP A 147 14.09 -5.32 -3.54
CA ASP A 147 15.45 -4.77 -3.51
C ASP A 147 15.92 -4.47 -4.94
N VAL A 148 16.08 -3.20 -5.23
CA VAL A 148 16.63 -2.67 -6.49
C VAL A 148 17.87 -1.80 -6.22
N SER A 149 18.54 -2.01 -5.09
CA SER A 149 19.76 -1.28 -4.72
C SER A 149 20.90 -1.51 -5.70
N LEU A 150 21.86 -0.56 -5.76
CA LEU A 150 23.04 -0.67 -6.63
C LEU A 150 22.64 -0.88 -8.10
N ASN A 151 21.84 0.03 -8.63
CA ASN A 151 21.42 0.13 -10.02
C ASN A 151 21.63 1.56 -10.56
N GLU A 152 21.11 1.84 -11.75
CA GLU A 152 21.22 3.15 -12.41
C GLU A 152 19.85 3.84 -12.53
N LEU A 153 18.91 3.55 -11.57
CA LEU A 153 17.55 4.07 -11.61
C LEU A 153 17.55 5.60 -11.40
N ARG A 154 16.86 6.32 -12.28
CA ARG A 154 16.67 7.77 -12.18
C ARG A 154 15.34 8.17 -11.60
N PHE A 155 14.34 7.30 -11.70
CA PHE A 155 13.02 7.50 -11.13
C PHE A 155 12.38 6.16 -10.76
N ILE A 156 11.42 6.21 -9.87
CA ILE A 156 10.55 5.10 -9.51
C ILE A 156 9.18 5.37 -10.13
N PRO A 157 8.56 4.38 -10.82
CA PRO A 157 7.26 4.59 -11.44
C PRO A 157 6.16 4.77 -10.38
N PRO A 158 5.14 5.63 -10.62
CA PRO A 158 4.03 5.86 -9.71
C PRO A 158 3.29 4.57 -9.31
N GLU A 159 3.26 3.58 -10.18
CA GLU A 159 2.64 2.27 -9.95
C GLU A 159 3.28 1.48 -8.81
N ILE A 160 4.42 1.92 -8.27
CA ILE A 160 5.01 1.37 -7.04
C ILE A 160 4.01 1.47 -5.88
N GLY A 161 3.17 2.52 -5.84
CA GLY A 161 2.12 2.71 -4.85
C GLY A 161 1.05 1.60 -4.85
N MET A 162 0.94 0.81 -5.92
CA MET A 162 0.03 -0.33 -5.98
C MET A 162 0.51 -1.55 -5.16
N LEU A 163 1.77 -1.55 -4.71
CA LEU A 163 2.36 -2.64 -3.93
C LEU A 163 1.99 -2.51 -2.44
N VAL A 164 0.71 -2.46 -2.13
CA VAL A 164 0.19 -2.17 -0.78
C VAL A 164 0.60 -3.17 0.31
N SER A 165 1.08 -4.34 -0.08
CA SER A 165 1.62 -5.35 0.85
C SER A 165 3.12 -5.16 1.15
N LEU A 166 3.77 -4.17 0.52
CA LEU A 166 5.21 -3.97 0.62
C LEU A 166 5.59 -3.52 2.03
N ARG A 167 6.56 -4.22 2.62
CA ARG A 167 7.13 -3.93 3.94
C ARG A 167 8.56 -3.38 3.85
N GLN A 168 9.29 -3.84 2.83
CA GLN A 168 10.67 -3.43 2.63
C GLN A 168 10.90 -3.04 1.17
N LEU A 169 11.39 -1.82 0.95
CA LEU A 169 11.78 -1.28 -0.34
C LEU A 169 13.21 -0.72 -0.23
N LEU A 170 14.16 -1.38 -0.88
CA LEU A 170 15.56 -0.97 -0.86
C LEU A 170 15.93 -0.35 -2.21
N LEU A 171 16.33 0.93 -2.18
CA LEU A 171 16.69 1.76 -3.33
C LEU A 171 18.12 2.31 -3.21
N PHE A 172 18.95 1.78 -2.31
CA PHE A 172 20.29 2.29 -2.04
C PHE A 172 21.14 2.43 -3.32
N ASP A 173 22.00 3.44 -3.35
CA ASP A 173 22.97 3.63 -4.42
C ASP A 173 22.36 3.56 -5.83
N ASN A 174 21.42 4.45 -6.09
CA ASN A 174 20.82 4.72 -7.39
C ASN A 174 21.01 6.21 -7.75
N HIS A 175 20.34 6.69 -8.77
CA HIS A 175 20.39 8.08 -9.23
C HIS A 175 19.03 8.78 -9.09
N LEU A 176 18.29 8.44 -8.03
CA LEU A 176 16.95 8.98 -7.77
C LEU A 176 17.07 10.41 -7.23
N ASP A 177 16.51 11.37 -7.94
CA ASP A 177 16.42 12.78 -7.53
C ASP A 177 15.07 13.13 -6.89
N THR A 178 14.08 12.23 -7.02
CA THR A 178 12.75 12.35 -6.40
C THR A 178 12.12 11.00 -6.13
N LEU A 179 11.05 10.99 -5.37
CA LEU A 179 10.20 9.83 -5.10
C LEU A 179 8.74 10.18 -5.42
N PRO A 180 7.96 9.26 -6.01
CA PRO A 180 6.58 9.54 -6.38
C PRO A 180 5.67 9.61 -5.15
N TYR A 181 4.73 10.56 -5.15
CA TYR A 181 3.77 10.73 -4.05
C TYR A 181 2.83 9.52 -3.88
N GLU A 182 2.65 8.71 -4.91
CA GLU A 182 1.88 7.46 -4.87
C GLU A 182 2.44 6.44 -3.87
N MET A 183 3.71 6.58 -3.47
CA MET A 183 4.29 5.83 -2.35
C MET A 183 3.53 6.06 -1.03
N GLY A 184 2.76 7.13 -0.91
CA GLY A 184 1.85 7.36 0.21
C GLY A 184 0.83 6.24 0.45
N SER A 185 0.55 5.44 -0.57
CA SER A 185 -0.30 4.24 -0.47
C SER A 185 0.38 3.04 0.19
N LEU A 186 1.70 3.07 0.38
CA LEU A 186 2.49 1.99 0.98
C LEU A 186 2.42 2.02 2.53
N TYR A 187 1.22 2.04 3.08
CA TYR A 187 1.00 2.22 4.52
C TYR A 187 1.56 1.09 5.40
N GLN A 188 1.92 -0.06 4.81
CA GLN A 188 2.57 -1.18 5.50
C GLN A 188 4.09 -1.14 5.41
N LEU A 189 4.69 -0.12 4.74
CA LEU A 189 6.13 -0.06 4.55
C LEU A 189 6.84 0.24 5.87
N GLU A 190 7.64 -0.73 6.31
CA GLU A 190 8.43 -0.67 7.54
C GLU A 190 9.83 -0.08 7.29
N MET A 191 10.41 -0.40 6.13
CA MET A 191 11.74 0.03 5.74
C MET A 191 11.78 0.56 4.31
N LEU A 192 12.21 1.80 4.16
CA LEU A 192 12.54 2.43 2.88
C LEU A 192 14.03 2.81 2.87
N GLY A 193 14.84 2.14 2.06
CA GLY A 193 16.27 2.41 1.90
C GLY A 193 16.52 3.40 0.78
N ILE A 194 17.02 4.61 1.08
CA ILE A 194 17.26 5.69 0.09
C ILE A 194 18.68 6.26 0.11
N GLU A 195 19.52 5.81 1.02
CA GLU A 195 20.90 6.31 1.13
C GLU A 195 21.66 6.10 -0.20
N GLY A 196 22.58 6.99 -0.52
CA GLY A 196 23.34 6.94 -1.78
C GLY A 196 22.60 7.46 -3.02
N ASN A 197 21.44 8.14 -2.85
CA ASN A 197 20.70 8.81 -3.92
C ASN A 197 20.75 10.33 -3.76
N PRO A 198 20.68 11.11 -4.88
CA PRO A 198 20.62 12.58 -4.85
C PRO A 198 19.21 13.12 -4.49
N ILE A 199 18.49 12.46 -3.58
CA ILE A 199 17.17 12.89 -3.11
C ILE A 199 17.31 14.22 -2.34
N PRO A 200 16.33 15.15 -2.46
CA PRO A 200 16.33 16.43 -1.74
C PRO A 200 16.44 16.27 -0.22
N ASP A 201 17.18 17.20 0.41
CA ASP A 201 17.43 17.14 1.86
C ASP A 201 16.14 17.26 2.69
N GLU A 202 15.09 17.93 2.16
CA GLU A 202 13.79 18.00 2.80
C GLU A 202 13.16 16.61 3.01
N LEU A 203 13.22 15.74 2.01
CA LEU A 203 12.71 14.36 2.13
C LEU A 203 13.62 13.48 2.98
N LYS A 204 14.96 13.70 2.88
CA LYS A 204 15.92 12.98 3.73
C LYS A 204 15.74 13.32 5.18
N SER A 205 15.51 14.60 5.54
CA SER A 205 15.31 15.03 6.92
C SER A 205 14.10 14.34 7.57
N ILE A 206 13.02 14.11 6.84
CA ILE A 206 11.86 13.40 7.36
C ILE A 206 12.22 11.97 7.79
N ILE A 207 13.00 11.24 6.97
CA ILE A 207 13.46 9.89 7.36
C ILE A 207 14.45 9.96 8.53
N VAL A 208 15.38 10.91 8.51
CA VAL A 208 16.37 11.06 9.58
C VAL A 208 15.71 11.31 10.93
N ASP A 209 14.73 12.22 10.95
CA ASP A 209 14.10 12.68 12.19
C ASP A 209 12.95 11.78 12.65
N HIS A 210 12.20 11.19 11.72
CA HIS A 210 10.91 10.56 12.02
C HIS A 210 10.74 9.15 11.43
N GLY A 211 11.65 8.70 10.56
CA GLY A 211 11.65 7.36 9.98
C GLY A 211 10.74 7.20 8.74
N THR A 212 10.68 5.96 8.25
CA THR A 212 9.98 5.58 7.01
C THR A 212 8.49 5.92 7.06
N SER A 213 7.81 5.61 8.17
CA SER A 213 6.35 5.78 8.29
C SER A 213 5.90 7.23 8.14
N GLU A 214 6.69 8.18 8.66
CA GLU A 214 6.35 9.60 8.55
C GLU A 214 6.59 10.13 7.13
N LEU A 215 7.62 9.64 6.42
CA LEU A 215 7.79 9.98 5.00
C LEU A 215 6.64 9.43 4.15
N ILE A 216 6.20 8.21 4.37
CA ILE A 216 5.03 7.64 3.66
C ILE A 216 3.76 8.45 3.95
N LYS A 217 3.57 8.86 5.21
CA LYS A 217 2.47 9.75 5.58
C LYS A 217 2.60 11.10 4.88
N HIS A 218 3.78 11.71 4.85
CA HIS A 218 4.04 12.95 4.13
C HIS A 218 3.61 12.84 2.65
N PHE A 219 3.99 11.78 1.96
CA PHE A 219 3.55 11.56 0.58
C PHE A 219 2.03 11.46 0.47
N ARG A 220 1.39 10.68 1.34
CA ARG A 220 -0.06 10.50 1.34
C ARG A 220 -0.83 11.79 1.56
N GLU A 221 -0.39 12.61 2.53
CA GLU A 221 -1.07 13.88 2.87
C GLU A 221 -0.87 14.95 1.79
N ASN A 222 0.20 14.86 0.99
CA ASN A 222 0.54 15.83 -0.07
C ASN A 222 0.30 15.29 -1.48
N ALA A 223 -0.17 14.05 -1.64
CA ALA A 223 -0.52 13.50 -2.94
C ALA A 223 -1.67 14.31 -3.54
N GLN A 224 -1.58 14.58 -4.85
CA GLN A 224 -2.72 15.10 -5.59
C GLN A 224 -3.85 14.07 -5.55
N GLY A 225 -5.04 14.50 -5.13
CA GLY A 225 -6.21 13.63 -5.14
C GLY A 225 -6.49 13.11 -6.56
N PRO A 226 -7.03 11.90 -6.70
CA PRO A 226 -7.45 11.41 -8.00
C PRO A 226 -8.56 12.31 -8.57
N ASP A 227 -8.65 12.36 -9.90
CA ASP A 227 -9.78 13.01 -10.56
C ASP A 227 -11.10 12.41 -10.06
N ALA A 228 -12.13 13.25 -9.99
CA ALA A 228 -13.46 12.78 -9.65
C ALA A 228 -13.88 11.65 -10.60
N PRO A 229 -14.43 10.54 -10.08
CA PRO A 229 -14.90 9.47 -10.94
C PRO A 229 -15.98 10.00 -11.87
N PRO A 230 -16.09 9.48 -13.11
CA PRO A 230 -17.15 9.89 -14.01
C PRO A 230 -18.52 9.59 -13.39
N GLU A 231 -19.50 10.44 -13.67
CA GLU A 231 -20.87 10.18 -13.27
C GLU A 231 -21.34 8.84 -13.81
N ARG A 232 -22.09 8.12 -12.99
CA ARG A 232 -22.68 6.84 -13.40
C ARG A 232 -23.98 7.09 -14.13
N ASP A 233 -24.14 6.47 -15.29
CA ASP A 233 -25.39 6.49 -16.04
C ASP A 233 -26.50 5.74 -15.31
N TRP A 234 -27.73 6.22 -15.48
CA TRP A 234 -28.89 5.47 -15.04
C TRP A 234 -29.09 4.24 -15.90
N ILE A 235 -29.33 3.09 -15.26
CA ILE A 235 -29.72 1.87 -15.94
C ILE A 235 -31.25 1.78 -15.88
N VAL A 236 -31.90 1.93 -17.03
CA VAL A 236 -33.33 1.73 -17.17
C VAL A 236 -33.57 0.22 -17.32
N LEU A 237 -34.25 -0.38 -16.33
CA LEU A 237 -34.56 -1.82 -16.33
C LEU A 237 -35.82 -2.10 -17.15
N ASP A 238 -36.87 -1.28 -16.94
CA ASP A 238 -38.16 -1.40 -17.61
C ASP A 238 -38.72 0.00 -17.96
N GLU A 239 -39.57 0.09 -18.98
CA GLU A 239 -40.28 1.30 -19.29
C GLU A 239 -41.34 1.61 -18.19
N VAL A 240 -41.35 2.85 -17.71
CA VAL A 240 -42.34 3.29 -16.72
C VAL A 240 -43.62 3.64 -17.45
N PRO A 241 -44.78 3.04 -17.10
CA PRO A 241 -46.07 3.40 -17.72
C PRO A 241 -46.38 4.88 -17.55
N GLU A 242 -47.02 5.48 -18.59
CA GLU A 242 -47.40 6.87 -18.54
C GLU A 242 -48.40 7.12 -17.39
N GLY A 243 -48.10 8.12 -16.54
CA GLY A 243 -48.94 8.46 -15.37
C GLY A 243 -48.68 7.59 -14.13
N ALA A 244 -47.67 6.70 -14.12
CA ALA A 244 -47.29 5.97 -12.93
C ALA A 244 -46.65 6.90 -11.90
N GLU A 245 -47.01 6.74 -10.63
CA GLU A 245 -46.32 7.39 -9.52
C GLU A 245 -44.95 6.69 -9.31
N THR A 246 -43.89 7.48 -9.23
CA THR A 246 -42.54 7.00 -9.00
C THR A 246 -42.06 7.38 -7.60
N VAL A 247 -41.32 6.47 -6.96
CA VAL A 247 -40.67 6.68 -5.67
C VAL A 247 -39.17 6.40 -5.84
N SER A 248 -38.37 7.36 -5.45
CA SER A 248 -36.91 7.18 -5.43
C SER A 248 -36.42 6.74 -4.06
N ALA A 249 -35.51 5.74 -4.04
CA ALA A 249 -34.91 5.25 -2.82
C ALA A 249 -33.37 5.22 -2.94
N LEU A 250 -32.69 5.72 -1.92
CA LEU A 250 -31.24 5.71 -1.79
C LEU A 250 -30.85 4.83 -0.62
N SER A 251 -29.86 3.95 -0.82
CA SER A 251 -29.26 3.13 0.23
C SER A 251 -27.78 3.45 0.32
N TYR A 252 -27.30 3.88 1.50
CA TYR A 252 -25.95 4.38 1.68
C TYR A 252 -25.34 3.94 3.02
N ASN A 253 -24.28 3.13 2.97
CA ASN A 253 -23.47 2.85 4.15
C ASN A 253 -22.47 4.00 4.34
N ILE A 254 -22.64 4.79 5.40
CA ILE A 254 -21.84 5.99 5.65
C ILE A 254 -20.58 5.76 6.47
N LEU A 255 -20.30 4.54 6.89
CA LEU A 255 -19.18 4.13 7.74
C LEU A 255 -19.10 4.96 9.03
N CYS A 256 -19.68 4.47 10.11
CA CYS A 256 -19.67 5.12 11.42
C CYS A 256 -18.28 5.62 11.82
N ASP A 257 -18.20 6.82 12.37
CA ASP A 257 -16.96 7.51 12.70
C ASP A 257 -15.96 6.64 13.49
N LYS A 258 -16.43 5.95 14.53
CA LYS A 258 -15.58 5.08 15.34
C LYS A 258 -14.91 3.91 14.60
N TYR A 259 -15.40 3.55 13.41
CA TYR A 259 -14.80 2.52 12.58
C TYR A 259 -13.90 3.10 11.48
N CYS A 260 -13.96 4.40 11.24
CA CYS A 260 -13.14 5.11 10.28
C CYS A 260 -11.79 5.51 10.90
N THR A 261 -10.98 4.51 11.26
CA THR A 261 -9.71 4.73 11.96
C THR A 261 -8.51 4.67 11.03
N GLN A 262 -7.45 5.41 11.38
CA GLN A 262 -6.18 5.37 10.66
C GLN A 262 -5.56 3.96 10.61
N SER A 263 -5.81 3.11 11.62
CA SER A 263 -5.31 1.73 11.64
C SER A 263 -6.00 0.83 10.61
N GLN A 264 -7.26 1.11 10.27
CA GLN A 264 -8.02 0.35 9.27
C GLN A 264 -7.89 0.94 7.87
N TYR A 265 -7.78 2.25 7.76
CA TYR A 265 -7.76 3.00 6.50
C TYR A 265 -6.47 3.80 6.32
N GLY A 266 -5.33 3.22 6.77
CA GLY A 266 -4.02 3.87 6.75
C GLY A 266 -3.51 4.29 5.36
N TYR A 267 -4.16 3.83 4.31
CA TYR A 267 -3.92 4.23 2.92
C TYR A 267 -4.67 5.51 2.51
N THR A 268 -5.57 6.02 3.36
CA THR A 268 -6.39 7.22 3.08
C THR A 268 -5.78 8.43 3.77
N PRO A 269 -5.73 9.62 3.13
CA PRO A 269 -5.33 10.86 3.77
C PRO A 269 -6.12 11.14 5.04
N SER A 270 -5.46 11.64 6.09
CA SER A 270 -6.07 11.83 7.41
C SER A 270 -7.25 12.79 7.39
N GLY A 271 -7.17 13.84 6.57
CA GLY A 271 -8.27 14.80 6.39
C GLY A 271 -9.55 14.17 5.84
N ALA A 272 -9.42 13.17 4.94
CA ALA A 272 -10.56 12.46 4.37
C ALA A 272 -11.20 11.47 5.35
N LEU A 273 -10.50 11.07 6.42
CA LEU A 273 -11.06 10.23 7.49
C LEU A 273 -11.82 11.04 8.55
N SER A 274 -11.59 12.35 8.63
CA SER A 274 -12.23 13.23 9.60
C SER A 274 -13.75 13.17 9.48
N TRP A 275 -14.44 12.99 10.61
CA TRP A 275 -15.89 12.93 10.64
C TRP A 275 -16.54 14.25 10.21
N GLU A 276 -15.94 15.38 10.57
CA GLU A 276 -16.38 16.71 10.16
C GLU A 276 -16.43 16.84 8.63
N TYR A 277 -15.37 16.40 7.95
CA TYR A 277 -15.31 16.40 6.50
C TYR A 277 -16.31 15.43 5.88
N ARG A 278 -16.35 14.18 6.39
CA ARG A 278 -17.20 13.13 5.85
C ARG A 278 -18.68 13.42 5.99
N ARG A 279 -19.13 13.86 7.17
CA ARG A 279 -20.56 14.14 7.40
C ARG A 279 -21.08 15.25 6.49
N GLU A 280 -20.27 16.29 6.21
CA GLU A 280 -20.65 17.37 5.29
C GLU A 280 -20.73 16.88 3.85
N THR A 281 -19.76 16.05 3.43
CA THR A 281 -19.75 15.43 2.08
C THR A 281 -20.95 14.52 1.89
N ILE A 282 -21.25 13.66 2.88
CA ILE A 282 -22.42 12.79 2.86
C ILE A 282 -23.71 13.60 2.77
N LEU A 283 -23.84 14.67 3.59
CA LEU A 283 -25.02 15.51 3.58
C LEU A 283 -25.21 16.22 2.24
N ALA A 284 -24.12 16.70 1.62
CA ALA A 284 -24.15 17.31 0.30
C ALA A 284 -24.66 16.32 -0.75
N GLU A 285 -24.17 15.08 -0.74
CA GLU A 285 -24.62 14.03 -1.66
C GLU A 285 -26.10 13.66 -1.45
N LEU A 286 -26.55 13.53 -0.19
CA LEU A 286 -27.96 13.27 0.12
C LEU A 286 -28.88 14.37 -0.42
N ARG A 287 -28.46 15.63 -0.32
CA ARG A 287 -29.21 16.79 -0.85
C ARG A 287 -29.23 16.82 -2.37
N GLU A 288 -28.11 16.49 -3.00
CA GLU A 288 -27.99 16.43 -4.46
C GLU A 288 -28.90 15.35 -5.06
N ARG A 289 -28.90 14.14 -4.45
CA ARG A 289 -29.74 13.02 -4.90
C ARG A 289 -31.22 13.22 -4.62
N ASP A 290 -31.58 13.95 -3.62
CA ASP A 290 -32.94 14.33 -3.22
C ASP A 290 -33.98 13.19 -3.29
N ALA A 291 -33.55 11.96 -2.87
CA ALA A 291 -34.39 10.77 -2.94
C ALA A 291 -35.59 10.86 -1.97
N ASP A 292 -36.74 10.27 -2.34
CA ASP A 292 -37.94 10.26 -1.50
C ASP A 292 -37.74 9.46 -0.20
N ILE A 293 -36.95 8.38 -0.27
CA ILE A 293 -36.57 7.52 0.86
C ILE A 293 -35.05 7.40 0.89
N VAL A 294 -34.44 7.68 2.04
CA VAL A 294 -32.99 7.52 2.26
C VAL A 294 -32.76 6.53 3.39
N CYS A 295 -32.10 5.43 3.08
CA CYS A 295 -31.73 4.36 4.03
C CYS A 295 -30.23 4.47 4.32
N LEU A 296 -29.84 4.95 5.51
CA LEU A 296 -28.45 5.01 5.95
C LEU A 296 -28.10 3.83 6.82
N GLN A 297 -26.95 3.20 6.55
CA GLN A 297 -26.36 2.16 7.38
C GLN A 297 -25.08 2.69 8.04
N GLU A 298 -24.72 2.06 9.16
CA GLU A 298 -23.54 2.45 9.97
C GLU A 298 -23.57 3.91 10.40
N ILE A 299 -24.70 4.36 10.87
CA ILE A 299 -24.88 5.65 11.53
C ILE A 299 -25.06 5.40 13.04
N ASP A 300 -24.43 6.20 13.91
CA ASP A 300 -24.65 6.16 15.35
C ASP A 300 -25.80 7.10 15.79
N GLN A 301 -26.27 6.93 17.00
CA GLN A 301 -27.39 7.67 17.53
C GLN A 301 -27.10 9.18 17.69
N GLU A 302 -25.88 9.53 18.04
CA GLU A 302 -25.46 10.91 18.21
C GLU A 302 -25.44 11.64 16.86
N SER A 303 -24.78 11.06 15.86
CA SER A 303 -24.75 11.59 14.50
C SER A 303 -26.15 11.72 13.88
N PHE A 304 -27.04 10.77 14.15
CA PHE A 304 -28.43 10.83 13.72
C PHE A 304 -29.15 12.03 14.34
N ASN A 305 -29.12 12.19 15.66
CA ASN A 305 -29.92 13.22 16.37
C ASN A 305 -29.34 14.62 16.15
N ASP A 306 -28.02 14.77 16.29
CA ASP A 306 -27.39 16.08 16.43
C ASP A 306 -27.01 16.68 15.08
N PHE A 307 -26.89 15.87 14.03
CA PHE A 307 -26.49 16.34 12.74
C PHE A 307 -27.52 16.03 11.64
N PHE A 308 -27.70 14.76 11.23
CA PHE A 308 -28.49 14.42 10.05
C PHE A 308 -29.96 14.75 10.19
N ARG A 309 -30.58 14.46 11.36
CA ARG A 309 -32.00 14.75 11.58
C ARG A 309 -32.30 16.23 11.47
N ALA A 310 -31.48 17.08 12.08
CA ALA A 310 -31.66 18.54 12.02
C ALA A 310 -31.41 19.06 10.60
N SER A 311 -30.32 18.61 9.97
CA SER A 311 -29.92 19.07 8.63
C SER A 311 -30.90 18.69 7.53
N LEU A 312 -31.47 17.48 7.57
CA LEU A 312 -32.42 16.95 6.59
C LEU A 312 -33.84 17.43 6.83
N ALA A 313 -34.18 17.85 8.05
CA ALA A 313 -35.50 18.46 8.34
C ALA A 313 -35.75 19.71 7.49
N HIS A 314 -34.72 20.48 7.13
CA HIS A 314 -34.83 21.64 6.25
C HIS A 314 -35.20 21.26 4.82
N ASN A 315 -35.01 20.01 4.42
CA ASN A 315 -35.37 19.48 3.11
C ASN A 315 -36.63 18.59 3.17
N ASP A 316 -37.52 18.83 4.14
CA ASP A 316 -38.79 18.13 4.38
C ASP A 316 -38.67 16.64 4.72
N TYR A 317 -37.51 16.19 5.20
CA TYR A 317 -37.38 14.83 5.66
C TYR A 317 -37.75 14.64 7.12
N LYS A 318 -38.44 13.53 7.42
CA LYS A 318 -38.56 12.93 8.74
C LYS A 318 -37.67 11.70 8.81
N GLY A 319 -37.10 11.45 10.01
CA GLY A 319 -36.16 10.33 10.20
C GLY A 319 -36.51 9.48 11.40
N VAL A 320 -36.27 8.17 11.27
CA VAL A 320 -36.29 7.18 12.35
C VAL A 320 -34.96 6.47 12.41
N PHE A 321 -34.54 6.12 13.64
CA PHE A 321 -33.26 5.46 13.89
C PHE A 321 -33.44 4.18 14.68
N TRP A 322 -32.63 3.15 14.35
CA TRP A 322 -32.61 1.86 15.03
C TRP A 322 -31.19 1.43 15.26
N SER A 323 -30.76 1.40 16.54
CA SER A 323 -29.44 0.89 16.90
C SER A 323 -29.35 -0.64 16.79
N LYS A 324 -28.16 -1.18 16.59
CA LYS A 324 -27.90 -2.62 16.70
C LYS A 324 -28.28 -3.12 18.09
N THR A 325 -28.76 -4.37 18.16
CA THR A 325 -29.31 -4.98 19.39
C THR A 325 -28.36 -4.95 20.59
N ARG A 326 -27.05 -4.95 20.36
CA ARG A 326 -26.03 -4.84 21.42
C ARG A 326 -26.16 -3.56 22.27
N ALA A 327 -26.72 -2.49 21.73
CA ALA A 327 -26.94 -1.25 22.46
C ALA A 327 -27.83 -1.45 23.69
N ARG A 328 -28.75 -2.43 23.66
CA ARG A 328 -29.71 -2.69 24.75
C ARG A 328 -29.06 -3.23 26.03
N THR A 329 -27.85 -3.79 25.94
CA THR A 329 -27.12 -4.41 27.05
C THR A 329 -25.93 -3.57 27.53
N MET A 330 -25.72 -2.39 26.93
CA MET A 330 -24.59 -1.50 27.22
C MET A 330 -25.02 -0.34 28.15
N ALA A 331 -24.05 0.27 28.81
CA ALA A 331 -24.28 1.52 29.53
C ALA A 331 -24.76 2.61 28.55
N GLU A 332 -25.60 3.52 29.03
CA GLU A 332 -26.25 4.56 28.18
C GLU A 332 -25.24 5.37 27.34
N LYS A 333 -24.09 5.71 27.94
CA LYS A 333 -23.02 6.45 27.25
C LYS A 333 -22.45 5.66 26.06
N ASP A 334 -22.21 4.35 26.24
CA ASP A 334 -21.63 3.49 25.23
C ASP A 334 -22.69 3.07 24.19
N ALA A 335 -23.96 2.96 24.61
CA ALA A 335 -25.09 2.64 23.74
C ALA A 335 -25.31 3.71 22.66
N LYS A 336 -25.08 4.99 22.98
CA LYS A 336 -25.21 6.11 22.03
C LYS A 336 -24.18 6.04 20.89
N LEU A 337 -23.03 5.41 21.15
CA LEU A 337 -21.97 5.21 20.14
C LEU A 337 -22.17 3.93 19.32
N VAL A 338 -23.21 3.12 19.59
CA VAL A 338 -23.50 1.94 18.80
C VAL A 338 -24.13 2.35 17.48
N ASP A 339 -23.54 1.89 16.41
CA ASP A 339 -24.06 2.08 15.06
C ASP A 339 -25.37 1.34 14.84
N GLY A 340 -26.12 1.83 13.89
CA GLY A 340 -27.43 1.30 13.51
C GLY A 340 -27.78 1.66 12.08
N CYS A 341 -29.08 1.68 11.83
CA CYS A 341 -29.65 2.12 10.56
C CYS A 341 -30.61 3.28 10.82
N ALA A 342 -30.65 4.21 9.89
CA ALA A 342 -31.64 5.28 9.86
C ALA A 342 -32.40 5.27 8.53
N ILE A 343 -33.69 5.60 8.61
CA ILE A 343 -34.52 5.82 7.42
C ILE A 343 -35.02 7.24 7.50
N PHE A 344 -34.74 8.02 6.46
CA PHE A 344 -35.34 9.33 6.24
C PHE A 344 -36.31 9.23 5.07
N TYR A 345 -37.42 9.93 5.16
CA TYR A 345 -38.46 9.95 4.13
C TYR A 345 -39.06 11.35 4.02
N LYS A 346 -39.42 11.74 2.82
CA LYS A 346 -40.09 13.02 2.56
C LYS A 346 -41.51 13.01 3.15
N ASN A 347 -41.87 14.06 3.88
CA ASN A 347 -43.16 14.16 4.53
C ASN A 347 -44.31 14.49 3.55
N THR A 348 -43.97 14.94 2.35
CA THR A 348 -44.91 15.34 1.30
C THR A 348 -45.32 14.22 0.35
N LYS A 349 -44.73 13.03 0.48
CA LYS A 349 -45.05 11.83 -0.31
C LYS A 349 -45.60 10.66 0.50
#